data_68ca9bb51b7b1ecff6c2acbc5e7aa8f9
#
_entry.id   68ca9bb51b7b1ecff6c2acbc5e7aa8f9
#
_cell.length_a   1.000
_cell.length_b   1.000
_cell.length_c   1.000
_cell.angle_alpha   90.00
_cell.angle_beta   90.00
_cell.angle_gamma   90.00
#
_symmetry.space_group_name_H-M   'P 1'
#
loop_
_entity.id
_entity.type
_entity.pdbx_description
1 polymer ?
#
loop_
_entity_poly.entity_id
_entity_poly.type
_entity_poly.pdbx_seq_one_letter_code
_entity_poly.pdbx_strand_id
1 'polypeptide(L)'
;LPGNCGSRPHTRIVGGHEAAVNSWPWQVQLRSTNGFPFCGGSLIDPYWVVSATHCLKNLFGSTKPSEVKIRLGAHFRTTGTVGTEQDIDVAEIYRHEKYHSPQRYSHDIALLKLAKPAKLGKGVGLVCLPDSSLPLPIDNSNKKCWITGWGRLASGGASPTKLMQVDVPLVSKTRCLKAYPGKIHDSMLCAGLDQGGVDACQGDSGGPLVCEYNGKWQLEGVTSWGYGCAAPGRFGVYANVRYLSSWVRSKISGGVTPKPTPAPTPPKPTQAPTPPKPTTIAPSGKYIRTEQIQFETS
;
A
#
# COMPACT_ATOMS: atom_id res chain seq x y z
N LEU A 1 -3.71 5.38 16.64
CA LEU A 1 -4.34 4.14 16.17
C LEU A 1 -4.27 3.07 17.26
N PRO A 2 -5.31 2.22 17.41
CA PRO A 2 -5.39 1.20 18.47
C PRO A 2 -4.20 0.23 18.42
N GLY A 3 -3.62 -0.09 19.56
CA GLY A 3 -2.49 -1.02 19.69
C GLY A 3 -2.80 -2.49 19.34
N ASN A 4 -4.07 -2.85 19.12
CA ASN A 4 -4.53 -4.21 18.87
C ASN A 4 -4.83 -4.50 17.39
N CYS A 5 -4.08 -3.89 16.48
CA CYS A 5 -4.23 -4.16 15.04
C CYS A 5 -3.38 -5.37 14.58
N GLY A 6 -3.68 -5.90 13.39
CA GLY A 6 -2.87 -6.87 12.67
C GLY A 6 -2.95 -8.30 13.20
N SER A 7 -3.84 -8.60 14.13
CA SER A 7 -4.06 -9.96 14.61
C SER A 7 -5.13 -10.68 13.77
N ARG A 8 -4.89 -11.94 13.44
CA ARG A 8 -5.86 -12.80 12.75
C ARG A 8 -5.83 -14.22 13.33
N PRO A 9 -6.91 -14.99 13.19
CA PRO A 9 -6.93 -16.40 13.55
C PRO A 9 -5.84 -17.17 12.78
N HIS A 10 -5.14 -18.07 13.46
CA HIS A 10 -4.18 -18.97 12.82
C HIS A 10 -4.93 -19.95 11.92
N THR A 11 -4.88 -19.75 10.62
CA THR A 11 -5.36 -20.71 9.61
C THR A 11 -4.20 -21.03 8.69
N ARG A 12 -3.95 -22.32 8.41
CA ARG A 12 -3.00 -22.72 7.38
C ARG A 12 -3.53 -22.22 6.03
N ILE A 13 -2.69 -21.52 5.30
CA ILE A 13 -3.04 -20.90 4.02
C ILE A 13 -2.10 -21.46 2.96
N VAL A 14 -2.65 -22.01 1.88
CA VAL A 14 -1.90 -22.50 0.72
C VAL A 14 -2.57 -21.92 -0.53
N GLY A 15 -1.86 -21.14 -1.33
CA GLY A 15 -2.15 -20.60 -2.69
C GLY A 15 -3.60 -20.18 -3.03
N GLY A 16 -3.84 -19.45 -4.09
CA GLY A 16 -5.14 -18.84 -4.45
C GLY A 16 -6.38 -19.73 -4.36
N HIS A 17 -7.20 -19.55 -3.31
CA HIS A 17 -8.41 -20.35 -3.02
C HIS A 17 -9.33 -19.61 -2.04
N GLU A 18 -10.44 -20.25 -1.70
CA GLU A 18 -11.39 -19.73 -0.70
C GLU A 18 -10.68 -19.45 0.64
N ALA A 19 -10.88 -18.25 1.17
CA ALA A 19 -10.43 -17.91 2.50
C ALA A 19 -11.24 -18.65 3.57
N ALA A 20 -10.62 -19.07 4.67
CA ALA A 20 -11.38 -19.58 5.79
C ALA A 20 -12.32 -18.49 6.34
N VAL A 21 -13.50 -18.87 6.80
CA VAL A 21 -14.46 -17.94 7.39
C VAL A 21 -13.80 -17.14 8.52
N ASN A 22 -13.98 -15.82 8.51
CA ASN A 22 -13.43 -14.89 9.51
C ASN A 22 -11.88 -14.82 9.57
N SER A 23 -11.16 -15.37 8.58
CA SER A 23 -9.69 -15.37 8.61
C SER A 23 -9.05 -14.03 8.25
N TRP A 24 -9.79 -13.11 7.64
CA TRP A 24 -9.35 -11.76 7.30
C TRP A 24 -10.27 -10.73 7.94
N PRO A 25 -10.15 -10.47 9.24
CA PRO A 25 -11.17 -9.74 10.00
C PRO A 25 -11.26 -8.25 9.63
N TRP A 26 -10.27 -7.71 8.94
CA TRP A 26 -10.29 -6.33 8.42
C TRP A 26 -10.90 -6.19 7.03
N GLN A 27 -11.28 -7.30 6.39
CA GLN A 27 -11.88 -7.25 5.06
C GLN A 27 -13.22 -6.55 5.08
N VAL A 28 -13.40 -5.61 4.16
CA VAL A 28 -14.60 -4.77 4.04
C VAL A 28 -15.20 -4.93 2.65
N GLN A 29 -16.53 -4.93 2.55
CA GLN A 29 -17.27 -4.69 1.30
C GLN A 29 -17.81 -3.27 1.29
N LEU A 30 -17.54 -2.54 0.22
CA LEU A 30 -18.27 -1.33 -0.14
C LEU A 30 -19.46 -1.75 -0.99
N ARG A 31 -20.65 -1.40 -0.53
CA ARG A 31 -21.92 -1.78 -1.14
C ARG A 31 -22.74 -0.55 -1.54
N SER A 32 -23.46 -0.63 -2.63
CA SER A 32 -24.49 0.34 -2.97
C SER A 32 -25.70 0.21 -2.05
N THR A 33 -26.59 1.16 -2.07
CA THR A 33 -27.81 1.18 -1.23
C THR A 33 -28.73 -0.01 -1.45
N ASN A 34 -28.72 -0.61 -2.64
CA ASN A 34 -29.44 -1.85 -2.96
C ASN A 34 -28.69 -3.12 -2.50
N GLY A 35 -27.58 -2.98 -1.78
CA GLY A 35 -26.81 -4.09 -1.23
C GLY A 35 -25.82 -4.77 -2.19
N PHE A 36 -25.63 -4.25 -3.42
CA PHE A 36 -24.67 -4.82 -4.35
C PHE A 36 -23.23 -4.40 -4.00
N PRO A 37 -22.29 -5.37 -3.80
CA PRO A 37 -20.90 -5.07 -3.51
C PRO A 37 -20.18 -4.64 -4.80
N PHE A 38 -19.51 -3.50 -4.77
CA PHE A 38 -18.80 -2.95 -5.93
C PHE A 38 -17.30 -2.74 -5.72
N CYS A 39 -16.83 -2.67 -4.48
CA CYS A 39 -15.41 -2.52 -4.12
C CYS A 39 -15.11 -3.17 -2.77
N GLY A 40 -13.83 -3.39 -2.50
CA GLY A 40 -13.30 -3.79 -1.21
C GLY A 40 -12.80 -2.60 -0.38
N GLY A 41 -12.36 -2.90 0.83
CA GLY A 41 -11.73 -1.96 1.74
C GLY A 41 -11.07 -2.68 2.90
N SER A 42 -10.43 -1.90 3.77
CA SER A 42 -9.73 -2.39 4.97
C SER A 42 -10.11 -1.58 6.20
N LEU A 43 -10.53 -2.25 7.26
CA LEU A 43 -10.81 -1.61 8.55
C LEU A 43 -9.49 -1.36 9.30
N ILE A 44 -9.14 -0.08 9.52
CA ILE A 44 -7.89 0.33 10.19
C ILE A 44 -8.11 0.91 11.58
N ASP A 45 -9.33 1.29 11.89
CA ASP A 45 -9.79 1.83 13.16
C ASP A 45 -11.30 1.52 13.29
N PRO A 46 -11.89 1.43 14.49
CA PRO A 46 -13.33 1.18 14.63
C PRO A 46 -14.24 2.13 13.82
N TYR A 47 -13.78 3.35 13.53
CA TYR A 47 -14.52 4.34 12.74
C TYR A 47 -14.00 4.52 11.32
N TRP A 48 -12.89 3.89 10.91
CA TRP A 48 -12.22 4.23 9.66
C TRP A 48 -11.93 3.05 8.76
N VAL A 49 -12.39 3.16 7.52
CA VAL A 49 -12.12 2.22 6.43
C VAL A 49 -11.24 2.90 5.39
N VAL A 50 -10.19 2.22 4.96
CA VAL A 50 -9.38 2.58 3.79
C VAL A 50 -9.92 1.86 2.55
N SER A 51 -10.05 2.57 1.44
CA SER A 51 -10.40 2.05 0.12
C SER A 51 -9.70 2.87 -0.97
N ALA A 52 -10.04 2.65 -2.23
CA ALA A 52 -9.52 3.40 -3.37
C ALA A 52 -10.45 4.59 -3.74
N THR A 53 -9.85 5.70 -4.17
CA THR A 53 -10.62 6.86 -4.64
C THR A 53 -11.45 6.53 -5.88
N HIS A 54 -10.93 5.72 -6.80
CA HIS A 54 -11.67 5.36 -8.01
C HIS A 54 -12.97 4.60 -7.71
N CYS A 55 -13.07 3.87 -6.59
CA CYS A 55 -14.30 3.23 -6.12
C CYS A 55 -15.42 4.24 -5.77
N LEU A 56 -15.04 5.46 -5.45
CA LEU A 56 -15.94 6.49 -4.92
C LEU A 56 -16.19 7.63 -5.93
N LYS A 57 -15.93 7.34 -7.21
CA LYS A 57 -16.28 8.18 -8.35
C LYS A 57 -17.12 7.37 -9.32
N ASN A 58 -18.30 7.85 -9.64
CA ASN A 58 -19.15 7.30 -10.69
C ASN A 58 -19.13 8.18 -11.95
N LEU A 59 -19.83 7.75 -13.00
CA LEU A 59 -19.92 8.50 -14.26
C LEU A 59 -20.57 9.89 -14.11
N PHE A 60 -21.29 10.13 -13.03
CA PHE A 60 -22.03 11.37 -12.75
C PHE A 60 -21.34 12.27 -11.72
N GLY A 61 -20.14 11.89 -11.24
CA GLY A 61 -19.38 12.68 -10.28
C GLY A 61 -18.87 11.89 -9.06
N SER A 62 -18.74 12.59 -7.94
CA SER A 62 -18.27 11.98 -6.69
C SER A 62 -19.42 11.32 -5.94
N THR A 63 -19.24 10.06 -5.55
CA THR A 63 -20.17 9.31 -4.71
C THR A 63 -20.37 10.01 -3.35
N LYS A 64 -21.62 10.16 -2.93
CA LYS A 64 -21.99 10.72 -1.62
C LYS A 64 -21.93 9.64 -0.53
N PRO A 65 -21.72 10.02 0.75
CA PRO A 65 -21.75 9.06 1.86
C PRO A 65 -23.03 8.22 1.91
N SER A 66 -24.19 8.83 1.64
CA SER A 66 -25.49 8.15 1.64
C SER A 66 -25.66 7.09 0.53
N GLU A 67 -24.80 7.07 -0.46
CA GLU A 67 -24.83 6.12 -1.58
C GLU A 67 -23.98 4.86 -1.30
N VAL A 68 -23.25 4.83 -0.19
CA VAL A 68 -22.34 3.73 0.17
C VAL A 68 -22.74 3.14 1.53
N LYS A 69 -22.80 1.82 1.58
CA LYS A 69 -22.89 1.04 2.82
C LYS A 69 -21.65 0.18 3.01
N ILE A 70 -21.22 0.04 4.23
CA ILE A 70 -20.08 -0.79 4.62
C ILE A 70 -20.60 -2.08 5.22
N ARG A 71 -20.12 -3.23 4.69
CA ARG A 71 -20.33 -4.52 5.34
C ARG A 71 -19.00 -5.08 5.82
N LEU A 72 -18.92 -5.37 7.11
CA LEU A 72 -17.83 -6.01 7.81
C LEU A 72 -18.17 -7.46 8.12
N GLY A 73 -17.16 -8.31 8.38
CA GLY A 73 -17.35 -9.69 8.82
C GLY A 73 -17.99 -10.62 7.79
N ALA A 74 -18.05 -10.21 6.52
CA ALA A 74 -18.66 -11.00 5.44
C ALA A 74 -17.72 -12.07 4.91
N HIS A 75 -18.28 -13.23 4.60
CA HIS A 75 -17.62 -14.29 3.83
C HIS A 75 -18.23 -14.43 2.43
N PHE A 76 -19.54 -14.32 2.35
CA PHE A 76 -20.28 -14.39 1.09
C PHE A 76 -20.30 -13.03 0.37
N ARG A 77 -20.21 -13.07 -0.97
CA ARG A 77 -20.21 -11.87 -1.80
C ARG A 77 -21.57 -11.14 -1.76
N THR A 78 -22.64 -11.82 -2.05
CA THR A 78 -24.00 -11.22 -2.19
C THR A 78 -24.97 -11.79 -1.20
N THR A 79 -25.26 -13.06 -1.28
CA THR A 79 -26.24 -13.81 -0.48
C THR A 79 -25.53 -14.80 0.44
N GLY A 80 -26.09 -15.04 1.60
CA GLY A 80 -25.51 -15.87 2.66
C GLY A 80 -24.91 -15.02 3.79
N THR A 81 -24.89 -15.62 4.98
CA THR A 81 -24.31 -15.02 6.19
C THR A 81 -23.52 -16.06 6.97
N VAL A 82 -22.57 -15.59 7.77
CA VAL A 82 -21.79 -16.41 8.72
C VAL A 82 -22.02 -15.95 10.16
N GLY A 83 -22.93 -14.97 10.37
CA GLY A 83 -23.32 -14.48 11.69
C GLY A 83 -22.38 -13.44 12.30
N THR A 84 -21.40 -12.96 11.54
CA THR A 84 -20.43 -11.93 11.98
C THR A 84 -20.61 -10.62 11.22
N GLU A 85 -21.57 -10.55 10.31
CA GLU A 85 -21.77 -9.39 9.45
C GLU A 85 -22.28 -8.18 10.25
N GLN A 86 -21.71 -7.02 9.93
CA GLN A 86 -22.14 -5.71 10.41
C GLN A 86 -22.32 -4.77 9.24
N ASP A 87 -23.53 -4.24 9.07
CA ASP A 87 -23.80 -3.18 8.10
C ASP A 87 -23.77 -1.83 8.80
N ILE A 88 -22.95 -0.92 8.28
CA ILE A 88 -22.73 0.41 8.87
C ILE A 88 -22.78 1.45 7.76
N ASP A 89 -23.50 2.54 8.01
CA ASP A 89 -23.56 3.68 7.11
C ASP A 89 -22.25 4.49 7.15
N VAL A 90 -21.98 5.18 6.07
CA VAL A 90 -20.85 6.09 5.95
C VAL A 90 -21.29 7.49 6.33
N ALA A 91 -20.58 8.11 7.26
CA ALA A 91 -20.81 9.50 7.66
C ALA A 91 -20.10 10.49 6.74
N GLU A 92 -18.84 10.20 6.42
CA GLU A 92 -17.97 11.10 5.65
C GLU A 92 -17.06 10.30 4.71
N ILE A 93 -16.72 10.91 3.56
CA ILE A 93 -15.78 10.35 2.58
C ILE A 93 -14.68 11.36 2.31
N TYR A 94 -13.43 10.93 2.50
CA TYR A 94 -12.23 11.70 2.20
C TYR A 94 -11.50 11.04 1.03
N ARG A 95 -11.42 11.74 -0.11
CA ARG A 95 -10.65 11.34 -1.29
C ARG A 95 -9.34 12.08 -1.30
N HIS A 96 -8.26 11.43 -1.71
CA HIS A 96 -6.97 12.12 -1.76
C HIS A 96 -7.01 13.26 -2.79
N GLU A 97 -6.61 14.45 -2.38
CA GLU A 97 -6.72 15.70 -3.15
C GLU A 97 -5.87 15.65 -4.44
N LYS A 98 -4.78 14.86 -4.43
CA LYS A 98 -3.88 14.67 -5.58
C LYS A 98 -4.23 13.42 -6.41
N TYR A 99 -5.42 12.86 -6.27
CA TYR A 99 -5.84 11.75 -7.11
C TYR A 99 -5.75 12.12 -8.60
N HIS A 100 -5.15 11.24 -9.42
CA HIS A 100 -4.80 11.46 -10.84
C HIS A 100 -3.69 12.48 -11.09
N SER A 101 -2.93 12.90 -10.10
CA SER A 101 -1.81 13.82 -10.26
C SER A 101 -0.55 13.27 -9.58
N PRO A 102 0.62 13.22 -10.26
CA PRO A 102 0.89 13.66 -11.64
C PRO A 102 0.50 12.64 -12.73
N GLN A 103 0.31 11.37 -12.40
CA GLN A 103 -0.12 10.33 -13.34
C GLN A 103 -1.53 9.85 -13.05
N ARG A 104 -2.17 9.23 -14.06
CA ARG A 104 -3.45 8.55 -13.91
C ARG A 104 -3.35 7.51 -12.79
N TYR A 105 -4.31 7.51 -11.87
CA TYR A 105 -4.35 6.68 -10.66
C TYR A 105 -3.26 6.98 -9.61
N SER A 106 -2.45 8.05 -9.73
CA SER A 106 -1.63 8.51 -8.60
C SER A 106 -2.52 8.82 -7.40
N HIS A 107 -2.04 8.53 -6.21
CA HIS A 107 -2.73 8.81 -4.94
C HIS A 107 -4.15 8.21 -4.88
N ASP A 108 -4.33 7.00 -5.40
CA ASP A 108 -5.64 6.32 -5.45
C ASP A 108 -6.01 5.71 -4.09
N ILE A 109 -6.21 6.56 -3.11
CA ILE A 109 -6.61 6.20 -1.74
C ILE A 109 -7.74 7.09 -1.26
N ALA A 110 -8.65 6.50 -0.50
CA ALA A 110 -9.73 7.20 0.16
C ALA A 110 -9.98 6.64 1.56
N LEU A 111 -10.53 7.48 2.43
CA LEU A 111 -11.00 7.12 3.76
C LEU A 111 -12.50 7.31 3.85
N LEU A 112 -13.16 6.33 4.46
CA LEU A 112 -14.57 6.39 4.78
C LEU A 112 -14.71 6.37 6.31
N LYS A 113 -15.32 7.41 6.88
CA LYS A 113 -15.64 7.48 8.29
C LYS A 113 -17.02 6.86 8.50
N LEU A 114 -17.07 5.90 9.38
CA LEU A 114 -18.32 5.18 9.72
C LEU A 114 -19.22 6.02 10.61
N ALA A 115 -20.53 5.93 10.43
CA ALA A 115 -21.52 6.65 11.23
C ALA A 115 -21.57 6.16 12.68
N LYS A 116 -21.15 4.93 12.93
CA LYS A 116 -21.00 4.32 14.26
C LYS A 116 -19.78 3.39 14.27
N PRO A 117 -19.17 3.12 15.43
CA PRO A 117 -17.98 2.28 15.48
C PRO A 117 -18.33 0.83 15.13
N ALA A 118 -17.43 0.18 14.40
CA ALA A 118 -17.43 -1.26 14.23
C ALA A 118 -17.25 -1.96 15.58
N LYS A 119 -18.03 -3.00 15.83
CA LYS A 119 -17.86 -3.87 17.01
C LYS A 119 -16.75 -4.88 16.69
N LEU A 120 -15.59 -4.71 17.32
CA LEU A 120 -14.47 -5.62 17.15
C LEU A 120 -14.73 -6.95 17.87
N GLY A 121 -14.31 -8.06 17.26
CA GLY A 121 -14.51 -9.40 17.79
C GLY A 121 -14.35 -10.46 16.71
N LYS A 122 -15.08 -11.57 16.87
CA LYS A 122 -15.06 -12.65 15.89
C LYS A 122 -15.42 -12.12 14.49
N GLY A 123 -14.53 -12.28 13.52
CA GLY A 123 -14.74 -11.88 12.14
C GLY A 123 -14.57 -10.39 11.83
N VAL A 124 -14.40 -9.52 12.84
CA VAL A 124 -14.20 -8.07 12.65
C VAL A 124 -13.01 -7.61 13.48
N GLY A 125 -11.96 -7.14 12.83
CA GLY A 125 -10.72 -6.68 13.46
C GLY A 125 -10.01 -5.65 12.60
N LEU A 126 -8.90 -5.14 13.11
CA LEU A 126 -8.16 -4.05 12.50
C LEU A 126 -6.89 -4.56 11.83
N VAL A 127 -6.56 -4.07 10.64
CA VAL A 127 -5.23 -4.17 10.05
C VAL A 127 -4.38 -2.99 10.52
N CYS A 128 -3.07 -3.19 10.71
CA CYS A 128 -2.17 -2.10 11.05
C CYS A 128 -1.86 -1.24 9.82
N LEU A 129 -1.69 0.06 10.03
CA LEU A 129 -0.98 0.88 9.04
C LEU A 129 0.50 0.50 9.05
N PRO A 130 1.20 0.68 7.91
CA PRO A 130 2.60 0.30 7.80
C PRO A 130 3.49 0.99 8.84
N ASP A 131 4.45 0.24 9.33
CA ASP A 131 5.60 0.76 10.05
C ASP A 131 6.75 0.96 9.05
N SER A 132 7.08 2.20 8.76
CA SER A 132 8.12 2.55 7.78
C SER A 132 9.54 2.16 8.25
N SER A 133 9.74 1.84 9.52
CA SER A 133 11.02 1.34 10.04
C SER A 133 11.30 -0.11 9.61
N LEU A 134 10.26 -0.87 9.24
CA LEU A 134 10.40 -2.24 8.77
C LEU A 134 10.58 -2.26 7.23
N PRO A 135 11.56 -3.03 6.71
CA PRO A 135 11.78 -3.11 5.27
C PRO A 135 10.64 -3.84 4.57
N LEU A 136 10.25 -3.35 3.37
CA LEU A 136 9.34 -4.09 2.49
C LEU A 136 10.02 -5.40 2.02
N PRO A 137 9.29 -6.52 1.96
CA PRO A 137 9.80 -7.80 1.46
C PRO A 137 9.80 -7.82 -0.08
N ILE A 138 10.51 -6.87 -0.70
CA ILE A 138 10.61 -6.71 -2.15
C ILE A 138 11.35 -7.90 -2.77
N ASP A 139 10.79 -8.43 -3.87
CA ASP A 139 11.34 -9.55 -4.65
C ASP A 139 11.73 -10.76 -3.79
N ASN A 140 11.11 -10.92 -2.61
CA ASN A 140 11.39 -12.01 -1.69
C ASN A 140 10.33 -13.12 -1.83
N SER A 141 10.69 -14.21 -2.51
CA SER A 141 9.81 -15.36 -2.73
C SER A 141 9.38 -16.09 -1.44
N ASN A 142 10.15 -15.93 -0.34
CA ASN A 142 9.85 -16.55 0.95
C ASN A 142 8.95 -15.70 1.86
N LYS A 143 8.80 -14.40 1.55
CA LYS A 143 7.90 -13.49 2.26
C LYS A 143 6.88 -12.94 1.29
N LYS A 144 5.72 -13.54 1.28
CA LYS A 144 4.62 -13.15 0.42
C LYS A 144 3.66 -12.23 1.15
N CYS A 145 3.07 -11.32 0.39
CA CYS A 145 1.95 -10.54 0.84
C CYS A 145 0.67 -11.18 0.32
N TRP A 146 -0.47 -10.81 0.87
CA TRP A 146 -1.74 -11.43 0.57
C TRP A 146 -2.73 -10.40 0.05
N ILE A 147 -3.46 -10.81 -0.98
CA ILE A 147 -4.61 -10.09 -1.53
C ILE A 147 -5.85 -10.88 -1.17
N THR A 148 -6.90 -10.17 -0.76
CA THR A 148 -8.19 -10.78 -0.42
C THR A 148 -9.33 -9.99 -1.03
N GLY A 149 -10.36 -10.70 -1.51
CA GLY A 149 -11.52 -10.06 -2.09
C GLY A 149 -12.49 -11.01 -2.77
N TRP A 150 -13.48 -10.43 -3.44
CA TRP A 150 -14.51 -11.12 -4.19
C TRP A 150 -14.46 -10.78 -5.68
N GLY A 151 -13.31 -10.31 -6.15
CA GLY A 151 -13.07 -10.00 -7.55
C GLY A 151 -13.11 -11.25 -8.43
N ARG A 152 -13.16 -11.04 -9.73
CA ARG A 152 -13.20 -12.14 -10.70
C ARG A 152 -11.97 -13.02 -10.58
N LEU A 153 -12.11 -14.30 -10.80
CA LEU A 153 -11.02 -15.28 -10.71
C LEU A 153 -10.12 -15.26 -11.95
N ALA A 154 -10.61 -14.66 -13.05
CA ALA A 154 -9.87 -14.43 -14.29
C ALA A 154 -10.48 -13.25 -15.03
N SER A 155 -9.75 -12.67 -16.00
CA SER A 155 -10.26 -11.61 -16.87
C SER A 155 -11.50 -12.08 -17.62
N GLY A 156 -12.64 -11.38 -17.46
CA GLY A 156 -13.92 -11.78 -18.04
C GLY A 156 -14.61 -12.98 -17.36
N GLY A 157 -13.98 -13.58 -16.34
CA GLY A 157 -14.52 -14.71 -15.59
C GLY A 157 -15.66 -14.35 -14.63
N ALA A 158 -16.23 -15.36 -13.98
CA ALA A 158 -17.25 -15.20 -12.96
C ALA A 158 -16.63 -14.64 -11.66
N SER A 159 -17.40 -13.85 -10.92
CA SER A 159 -17.04 -13.47 -9.56
C SER A 159 -17.34 -14.63 -8.60
N PRO A 160 -16.45 -14.91 -7.64
CA PRO A 160 -16.66 -15.96 -6.65
C PRO A 160 -17.83 -15.58 -5.72
N THR A 161 -18.50 -16.58 -5.19
CA THR A 161 -19.57 -16.39 -4.20
C THR A 161 -19.03 -16.16 -2.79
N LYS A 162 -17.78 -16.58 -2.52
CA LYS A 162 -17.12 -16.54 -1.23
C LYS A 162 -15.84 -15.72 -1.29
N LEU A 163 -15.36 -15.24 -0.14
CA LEU A 163 -14.09 -14.53 -0.04
C LEU A 163 -12.92 -15.39 -0.50
N MET A 164 -12.15 -14.87 -1.43
CA MET A 164 -10.94 -15.51 -1.93
C MET A 164 -9.70 -14.85 -1.36
N GLN A 165 -8.59 -15.57 -1.40
CA GLN A 165 -7.29 -15.10 -0.97
C GLN A 165 -6.19 -15.64 -1.86
N VAL A 166 -5.14 -14.87 -2.04
CA VAL A 166 -3.96 -15.28 -2.81
C VAL A 166 -2.71 -14.57 -2.30
N ASP A 167 -1.60 -15.30 -2.31
CA ASP A 167 -0.31 -14.77 -1.93
C ASP A 167 0.49 -14.32 -3.16
N VAL A 168 1.10 -13.15 -3.07
CA VAL A 168 1.89 -12.53 -4.13
C VAL A 168 3.16 -11.91 -3.56
N PRO A 169 4.29 -11.97 -4.30
CA PRO A 169 5.48 -11.21 -3.95
C PRO A 169 5.27 -9.71 -4.27
N LEU A 170 5.87 -8.85 -3.45
CA LEU A 170 6.05 -7.44 -3.82
C LEU A 170 7.14 -7.34 -4.89
N VAL A 171 6.95 -6.45 -5.84
CA VAL A 171 7.86 -6.25 -6.98
C VAL A 171 8.63 -4.96 -6.81
N SER A 172 9.94 -4.98 -7.10
CA SER A 172 10.78 -3.78 -7.02
C SER A 172 10.28 -2.67 -7.94
N LYS A 173 10.52 -1.42 -7.52
CA LYS A 173 10.15 -0.24 -8.30
C LYS A 173 10.74 -0.27 -9.71
N THR A 174 11.98 -0.73 -9.85
CA THR A 174 12.65 -0.86 -11.15
C THR A 174 11.89 -1.80 -12.09
N ARG A 175 11.47 -2.97 -11.61
CA ARG A 175 10.68 -3.93 -12.39
C ARG A 175 9.28 -3.41 -12.71
N CYS A 176 8.65 -2.76 -11.74
CA CYS A 176 7.35 -2.12 -11.90
C CYS A 176 7.38 -1.03 -12.98
N LEU A 177 8.39 -0.15 -12.97
CA LEU A 177 8.61 0.88 -13.99
C LEU A 177 8.87 0.27 -15.39
N LYS A 178 9.61 -0.85 -15.46
CA LYS A 178 9.86 -1.57 -16.72
C LYS A 178 8.56 -2.16 -17.30
N ALA A 179 7.67 -2.68 -16.44
CA ALA A 179 6.38 -3.21 -16.87
C ALA A 179 5.41 -2.12 -17.35
N TYR A 180 5.53 -0.91 -16.78
CA TYR A 180 4.62 0.22 -17.01
C TYR A 180 5.36 1.54 -17.23
N PRO A 181 6.11 1.71 -18.36
CA PRO A 181 6.90 2.91 -18.63
C PRO A 181 6.06 4.19 -18.54
N GLY A 182 6.53 5.17 -17.77
CA GLY A 182 5.88 6.48 -17.63
C GLY A 182 4.54 6.51 -16.89
N LYS A 183 4.11 5.38 -16.29
CA LYS A 183 2.78 5.26 -15.64
C LYS A 183 2.84 5.09 -14.12
N ILE A 184 4.01 4.81 -13.55
CA ILE A 184 4.20 4.55 -12.13
C ILE A 184 4.72 5.79 -11.42
N HIS A 185 4.03 6.19 -10.37
CA HIS A 185 4.40 7.23 -9.42
C HIS A 185 4.74 6.60 -8.06
N ASP A 186 5.44 7.32 -7.17
CA ASP A 186 5.84 6.83 -5.84
C ASP A 186 4.67 6.49 -4.91
N SER A 187 3.48 7.06 -5.20
CA SER A 187 2.24 6.67 -4.54
C SER A 187 1.68 5.32 -4.98
N MET A 188 2.42 4.58 -5.81
CA MET A 188 2.04 3.25 -6.31
C MET A 188 3.11 2.22 -5.97
N LEU A 189 2.69 0.97 -5.79
CA LEU A 189 3.56 -0.19 -5.68
C LEU A 189 3.02 -1.34 -6.54
N CYS A 190 3.89 -2.25 -6.94
CA CYS A 190 3.53 -3.42 -7.71
C CYS A 190 3.64 -4.70 -6.88
N ALA A 191 2.73 -5.65 -7.14
CA ALA A 191 2.81 -7.01 -6.63
C ALA A 191 2.30 -8.01 -7.68
N GLY A 192 2.82 -9.23 -7.67
CA GLY A 192 2.40 -10.27 -8.61
C GLY A 192 3.56 -11.15 -9.08
N LEU A 193 3.25 -12.17 -9.87
CA LEU A 193 4.19 -13.13 -10.42
C LEU A 193 4.57 -12.79 -11.87
N ASP A 194 5.84 -13.04 -12.26
CA ASP A 194 6.32 -12.82 -13.64
C ASP A 194 5.57 -13.63 -14.68
N GLN A 195 5.27 -14.89 -14.34
CA GLN A 195 4.51 -15.78 -15.21
C GLN A 195 3.01 -15.43 -15.28
N GLY A 196 2.55 -14.48 -14.46
CA GLY A 196 1.14 -14.20 -14.33
C GLY A 196 0.38 -15.32 -13.59
N GLY A 197 -0.91 -15.44 -13.88
CA GLY A 197 -1.77 -16.50 -13.31
C GLY A 197 -2.37 -16.16 -11.94
N VAL A 198 -1.82 -15.16 -11.25
CA VAL A 198 -2.27 -14.75 -9.92
C VAL A 198 -2.16 -13.23 -9.79
N ASP A 199 -3.29 -12.57 -9.57
CA ASP A 199 -3.37 -11.11 -9.34
C ASP A 199 -4.74 -10.76 -8.73
N ALA A 200 -4.87 -9.51 -8.25
CA ALA A 200 -6.17 -8.90 -8.01
C ALA A 200 -6.90 -8.67 -9.35
N CYS A 201 -8.18 -8.92 -9.38
CA CYS A 201 -8.99 -8.75 -10.57
C CYS A 201 -10.18 -7.80 -10.33
N GLN A 202 -11.01 -7.59 -11.37
CA GLN A 202 -12.20 -6.72 -11.29
C GLN A 202 -13.11 -7.13 -10.12
N GLY A 203 -13.35 -6.21 -9.20
CA GLY A 203 -14.12 -6.43 -7.98
C GLY A 203 -13.26 -6.48 -6.70
N ASP A 204 -11.92 -6.60 -6.82
CA ASP A 204 -10.99 -6.48 -5.69
C ASP A 204 -10.55 -5.03 -5.45
N SER A 205 -10.90 -4.10 -6.35
CA SER A 205 -10.62 -2.65 -6.25
C SER A 205 -10.90 -2.11 -4.85
N GLY A 206 -9.95 -1.37 -4.30
CA GLY A 206 -10.03 -0.81 -2.95
C GLY A 206 -9.72 -1.81 -1.83
N GLY A 207 -9.64 -3.10 -2.14
CA GLY A 207 -9.30 -4.16 -1.19
C GLY A 207 -7.83 -4.16 -0.74
N PRO A 208 -7.51 -4.95 0.30
CA PRO A 208 -6.20 -4.95 0.92
C PRO A 208 -5.14 -5.77 0.17
N LEU A 209 -3.93 -5.25 0.14
CA LEU A 209 -2.68 -5.98 0.00
C LEU A 209 -1.96 -5.89 1.36
N VAL A 210 -1.84 -7.00 2.06
CA VAL A 210 -1.29 -7.06 3.42
C VAL A 210 -0.05 -7.95 3.48
N CYS A 211 0.92 -7.55 4.30
CA CYS A 211 2.12 -8.32 4.54
C CYS A 211 2.29 -8.55 6.06
N GLU A 212 2.86 -9.71 6.41
CA GLU A 212 3.08 -10.07 7.80
C GLU A 212 4.50 -9.68 8.26
N TYR A 213 4.57 -9.08 9.44
CA TYR A 213 5.81 -8.71 10.12
C TYR A 213 5.73 -9.13 11.58
N ASN A 214 6.53 -10.12 11.97
CA ASN A 214 6.60 -10.60 13.35
C ASN A 214 5.22 -10.92 13.96
N GLY A 215 4.37 -11.63 13.21
CA GLY A 215 3.03 -12.02 13.65
C GLY A 215 1.97 -10.92 13.55
N LYS A 216 2.33 -9.72 13.04
CA LYS A 216 1.38 -8.62 12.82
C LYS A 216 1.22 -8.32 11.32
N TRP A 217 -0.01 -8.17 10.91
CA TRP A 217 -0.37 -7.85 9.53
C TRP A 217 -0.48 -6.34 9.32
N GLN A 218 0.18 -5.85 8.27
CA GLN A 218 0.20 -4.43 7.90
C GLN A 218 -0.38 -4.25 6.50
N LEU A 219 -1.15 -3.17 6.32
CA LEU A 219 -1.73 -2.79 5.03
C LEU A 219 -0.68 -2.05 4.20
N GLU A 220 -0.04 -2.73 3.27
CA GLU A 220 0.99 -2.14 2.41
C GLU A 220 0.42 -1.53 1.13
N GLY A 221 -0.68 -2.09 0.64
CA GLY A 221 -1.30 -1.61 -0.59
C GLY A 221 -2.82 -1.62 -0.57
N VAL A 222 -3.39 -0.77 -1.41
CA VAL A 222 -4.83 -0.74 -1.73
C VAL A 222 -4.97 -1.04 -3.21
N THR A 223 -5.72 -2.06 -3.58
CA THR A 223 -5.91 -2.50 -4.97
C THR A 223 -6.40 -1.34 -5.83
N SER A 224 -5.65 -0.98 -6.87
CA SER A 224 -5.91 0.21 -7.68
C SER A 224 -6.16 -0.12 -9.15
N TRP A 225 -5.19 -0.62 -9.90
CA TRP A 225 -5.32 -0.90 -11.32
C TRP A 225 -4.34 -1.96 -11.81
N GLY A 226 -4.53 -2.44 -13.05
CA GLY A 226 -3.63 -3.35 -13.74
C GLY A 226 -4.07 -3.55 -15.18
N TYR A 227 -3.22 -4.13 -16.01
CA TYR A 227 -3.57 -4.52 -17.38
C TYR A 227 -3.89 -6.01 -17.44
N GLY A 228 -5.16 -6.32 -17.59
CA GLY A 228 -5.68 -7.68 -17.50
C GLY A 228 -5.78 -8.12 -16.03
N CYS A 229 -6.02 -9.42 -15.82
CA CYS A 229 -5.95 -10.05 -14.51
C CYS A 229 -4.86 -11.11 -14.63
N ALA A 230 -3.71 -10.88 -14.01
CA ALA A 230 -2.57 -11.78 -13.99
C ALA A 230 -1.99 -12.14 -15.37
N ALA A 231 -1.91 -11.19 -16.30
CA ALA A 231 -1.22 -11.41 -17.56
C ALA A 231 0.31 -11.53 -17.34
N PRO A 232 1.03 -12.42 -18.04
CA PRO A 232 2.47 -12.53 -17.92
C PRO A 232 3.20 -11.19 -18.11
N GLY A 233 4.15 -10.88 -17.24
CA GLY A 233 4.90 -9.61 -17.24
C GLY A 233 4.07 -8.36 -16.90
N ARG A 234 2.85 -8.55 -16.38
CA ARG A 234 1.97 -7.48 -15.88
C ARG A 234 1.67 -7.73 -14.41
N PHE A 235 2.03 -6.77 -13.59
CA PHE A 235 1.81 -6.83 -12.15
C PHE A 235 0.55 -6.06 -11.77
N GLY A 236 -0.12 -6.44 -10.69
CA GLY A 236 -1.12 -5.59 -10.06
C GLY A 236 -0.46 -4.31 -9.52
N VAL A 237 -1.16 -3.18 -9.66
CA VAL A 237 -0.72 -1.89 -9.14
C VAL A 237 -1.63 -1.46 -8.01
N TYR A 238 -1.02 -1.09 -6.90
CA TYR A 238 -1.66 -0.77 -5.63
C TYR A 238 -1.29 0.64 -5.21
N ALA A 239 -2.19 1.36 -4.55
CA ALA A 239 -1.83 2.58 -3.85
C ALA A 239 -0.84 2.23 -2.72
N ASN A 240 0.30 2.89 -2.69
CA ASN A 240 1.38 2.66 -1.73
C ASN A 240 1.03 3.27 -0.37
N VAL A 241 0.57 2.46 0.58
CA VAL A 241 0.09 2.96 1.87
C VAL A 241 1.21 3.56 2.70
N ARG A 242 2.46 3.08 2.58
CA ARG A 242 3.61 3.71 3.26
C ARG A 242 3.79 5.15 2.82
N TYR A 243 3.81 5.38 1.52
CA TYR A 243 3.91 6.73 0.94
C TYR A 243 2.74 7.63 1.35
N LEU A 244 1.54 7.06 1.47
CA LEU A 244 0.30 7.78 1.74
C LEU A 244 -0.07 7.84 3.23
N SER A 245 0.70 7.20 4.12
CA SER A 245 0.35 7.06 5.54
C SER A 245 0.25 8.37 6.30
N SER A 246 1.06 9.38 5.95
CA SER A 246 0.96 10.72 6.54
C SER A 246 -0.39 11.38 6.25
N TRP A 247 -0.88 11.26 5.02
CA TRP A 247 -2.21 11.75 4.64
C TRP A 247 -3.31 10.99 5.41
N VAL A 248 -3.24 9.66 5.46
CA VAL A 248 -4.21 8.84 6.22
C VAL A 248 -4.25 9.28 7.68
N ARG A 249 -3.09 9.39 8.33
CA ARG A 249 -3.00 9.80 9.74
C ARG A 249 -3.52 11.20 9.97
N SER A 250 -3.25 12.14 9.07
CA SER A 250 -3.72 13.53 9.19
C SER A 250 -5.25 13.63 9.17
N LYS A 251 -5.92 12.83 8.33
CA LYS A 251 -7.39 12.81 8.25
C LYS A 251 -8.02 12.19 9.50
N ILE A 252 -7.45 11.10 10.01
CA ILE A 252 -7.94 10.42 11.22
C ILE A 252 -7.77 11.30 12.46
N SER A 253 -6.68 12.06 12.56
CA SER A 253 -6.39 12.95 13.71
C SER A 253 -7.17 14.27 13.70
N GLY A 254 -8.13 14.44 12.80
CA GLY A 254 -8.96 15.68 12.74
C GLY A 254 -8.24 16.86 12.12
N GLY A 255 -7.27 16.63 11.23
CA GLY A 255 -6.66 17.71 10.44
C GLY A 255 -5.63 18.57 11.20
N VAL A 256 -5.15 18.14 12.36
CA VAL A 256 -3.95 18.72 12.94
C VAL A 256 -2.78 18.25 12.07
N THR A 257 -2.46 19.04 11.03
CA THR A 257 -1.20 18.87 10.32
C THR A 257 -0.08 18.99 11.33
N PRO A 258 0.79 17.98 11.51
CA PRO A 258 2.03 18.21 12.21
C PRO A 258 2.73 19.36 11.46
N LYS A 259 2.98 20.49 12.17
CA LYS A 259 3.85 21.55 11.65
C LYS A 259 5.12 20.84 11.15
N PRO A 260 5.57 21.09 9.90
CA PRO A 260 6.79 20.47 9.42
C PRO A 260 7.87 20.67 10.46
N THR A 261 8.42 19.60 11.00
CA THR A 261 9.62 19.69 11.84
C THR A 261 10.66 20.39 10.98
N PRO A 262 11.22 21.53 11.41
CA PRO A 262 12.27 22.18 10.66
C PRO A 262 13.35 21.13 10.35
N ALA A 263 13.78 21.08 9.10
CA ALA A 263 14.91 20.25 8.73
C ALA A 263 16.06 20.55 9.69
N PRO A 264 16.79 19.54 10.19
CA PRO A 264 17.94 19.80 11.05
C PRO A 264 18.84 20.79 10.33
N THR A 265 19.12 21.92 11.00
CA THR A 265 20.01 22.96 10.48
C THR A 265 21.35 22.29 10.15
N PRO A 266 21.88 22.43 8.94
CA PRO A 266 23.18 21.85 8.63
C PRO A 266 24.20 22.35 9.66
N PRO A 267 25.09 21.50 10.14
CA PRO A 267 26.11 21.92 11.09
C PRO A 267 26.89 23.09 10.51
N LYS A 268 27.04 24.15 11.32
CA LYS A 268 27.83 25.33 10.96
C LYS A 268 29.22 24.85 10.48
N PRO A 269 29.72 25.33 9.34
CA PRO A 269 31.03 24.92 8.87
C PRO A 269 32.07 25.16 9.96
N THR A 270 32.69 24.09 10.42
CA THR A 270 33.83 24.16 11.31
C THR A 270 34.95 24.83 10.50
N GLN A 271 35.44 25.98 10.96
CA GLN A 271 36.58 26.65 10.31
C GLN A 271 37.75 25.66 10.24
N ALA A 272 38.28 25.48 9.05
CA ALA A 272 39.47 24.71 8.84
C ALA A 272 40.64 25.30 9.69
N PRO A 273 41.47 24.46 10.31
CA PRO A 273 42.61 24.96 11.05
C PRO A 273 43.54 25.73 10.12
N THR A 274 43.96 26.91 10.57
CA THR A 274 44.89 27.80 9.88
C THR A 274 46.20 27.02 9.62
N PRO A 275 46.73 27.04 8.41
CA PRO A 275 48.02 26.37 8.13
C PRO A 275 49.13 27.04 8.91
N PRO A 276 50.13 26.28 9.43
CA PRO A 276 51.27 26.83 10.15
C PRO A 276 52.14 27.70 9.24
N LYS A 277 52.62 28.82 9.83
CA LYS A 277 53.49 29.81 9.20
C LYS A 277 54.73 29.15 8.66
N PRO A 278 55.21 29.45 7.43
CA PRO A 278 56.42 28.86 6.87
C PRO A 278 57.65 29.21 7.70
N THR A 279 58.36 28.21 8.16
CA THR A 279 59.70 28.38 8.76
C THR A 279 60.72 28.42 7.63
N THR A 280 61.41 29.53 7.53
CA THR A 280 62.49 29.74 6.58
C THR A 280 63.71 28.85 6.95
N ILE A 281 64.06 27.91 6.10
CA ILE A 281 65.29 27.16 6.21
C ILE A 281 66.14 27.57 5.01
N ALA A 282 67.39 28.04 5.31
CA ALA A 282 68.40 28.46 4.34
C ALA A 282 68.91 27.28 3.50
N PRO A 283 69.48 27.53 2.30
CA PRO A 283 69.76 26.46 1.35
C PRO A 283 71.18 25.89 1.60
N SER A 284 71.27 24.55 1.67
CA SER A 284 72.56 23.86 1.41
C SER A 284 72.36 22.91 0.24
N GLY A 285 73.13 23.19 -0.81
CA GLY A 285 72.98 22.51 -2.09
C GLY A 285 73.41 21.05 -2.11
N LYS A 286 72.82 20.33 -3.06
CA LYS A 286 73.59 19.47 -4.00
C LYS A 286 72.63 18.95 -5.07
N TYR A 287 72.99 19.24 -6.29
CA TYR A 287 72.32 18.68 -7.50
C TYR A 287 72.56 17.17 -7.58
N ILE A 288 71.49 16.42 -7.92
CA ILE A 288 71.58 15.18 -8.69
C ILE A 288 70.42 15.16 -9.69
N ARG A 289 70.79 14.96 -10.91
CA ARG A 289 70.00 14.83 -12.14
C ARG A 289 69.58 13.36 -12.28
N THR A 290 68.36 13.02 -12.66
CA THR A 290 68.06 11.83 -13.47
C THR A 290 66.57 11.93 -13.89
N GLU A 291 66.37 12.10 -15.12
CA GLU A 291 65.84 11.26 -16.22
C GLU A 291 64.28 11.01 -16.20
N GLN A 292 63.73 11.51 -17.29
CA GLN A 292 62.36 11.25 -17.76
C GLN A 292 62.22 9.79 -18.18
N ILE A 293 61.12 9.16 -17.85
CA ILE A 293 60.60 7.99 -18.58
C ILE A 293 59.18 8.33 -19.02
N GLN A 294 59.00 8.42 -20.34
CA GLN A 294 57.72 8.38 -21.04
C GLN A 294 57.26 6.93 -21.05
N PHE A 295 55.94 6.72 -20.91
CA PHE A 295 55.28 5.54 -21.47
C PHE A 295 54.10 5.96 -22.33
N GLU A 296 54.22 5.54 -23.56
CA GLU A 296 53.25 5.62 -24.64
C GLU A 296 52.11 4.62 -24.41
N THR A 297 51.00 4.97 -25.02
CA THR A 297 49.77 4.26 -25.28
C THR A 297 49.92 2.92 -26.01
N SER A 298 49.17 1.94 -25.62
CA SER A 298 48.46 1.01 -26.51
C SER A 298 47.16 0.56 -25.85
#